data_ffaaec0109660aeac5d3c0f0253155dc
#
_entry.id   ffaaec0109660aeac5d3c0f0253155dc
#
_cell.length_a   1.000
_cell.length_b   1.000
_cell.length_c   1.000
_cell.angle_alpha   90.00
_cell.angle_beta   90.00
_cell.angle_gamma   90.00
#
_symmetry.space_group_name_H-M   'P 1'
#
loop_
_entity.id
_entity.type
_entity.pdbx_description
1 polymer ?
#
loop_
_entity_poly.entity_id
_entity_poly.type
_entity_poly.pdbx_seq_one_letter_code
_entity_poly.pdbx_strand_id
1 'polypeptide(L)'
;MLAAAETRRRPGLKARKLALFPGADAPGSLGICDLRQYEWRRVQISNEDGGPTTTLAAEFGLPCATLLDEDRLAWLALVLSPGLGPKRIVDAMAQLDAASEIFALPLTGLESLRFPAQAAQFIFDGKARQAAESEWARVAAQGANLVTFGCASYPERLKEIYDPPPVLWVRGDVRLLVRPAIAVVGTRHPSPYGSGVAEMLSRDLAARRLLIVSGMARGIDSSAHRGALAARMPTVAVWGTGIDVVYPKENKKLAEEILALGGAIVSELPMGTFPAPQNFPRRNRILSGLSVAVLVVEAGENSGTRVTARCAAEQNRDLFAVPGNVTSKGSWTPNTLIKQGAKLTATWEDVWEELPSQVRLELEAEAPIESKSATTASLLPDPLLRPQEVMVLEVLRCDVSLQIDEILELLETQLTSSEVFTALFELEMAGRIRSMPGKNYVRTM
;
A
#
# COMPACT_ATOMS: atom_id res chain seq x y z
N MET A 1 12.23 -19.32 54.28
CA MET A 1 10.84 -19.70 53.93
C MET A 1 10.57 -19.31 52.51
N LEU A 2 10.68 -20.30 51.63
CA LEU A 2 10.40 -20.19 50.20
C LEU A 2 8.87 -20.30 49.98
N ALA A 3 8.29 -19.42 49.21
CA ALA A 3 6.95 -19.57 48.67
C ALA A 3 7.05 -19.64 47.12
N ALA A 4 6.64 -20.77 46.61
CA ALA A 4 6.66 -21.12 45.20
C ALA A 4 5.57 -20.35 44.44
N ALA A 5 5.93 -19.82 43.23
CA ALA A 5 5.00 -19.29 42.25
C ALA A 5 4.58 -20.43 41.32
N GLU A 6 3.30 -20.82 41.39
CA GLU A 6 2.67 -21.76 40.46
C GLU A 6 2.47 -21.12 39.09
N THR A 7 3.17 -21.62 38.10
CA THR A 7 2.94 -21.38 36.64
C THR A 7 1.75 -22.21 36.20
N ARG A 8 0.62 -21.59 35.92
CA ARG A 8 -0.53 -22.23 35.27
C ARG A 8 -0.16 -22.52 33.79
N ARG A 9 0.09 -23.79 33.51
CA ARG A 9 0.16 -24.35 32.17
C ARG A 9 -1.23 -24.37 31.55
N ARG A 10 -1.40 -23.81 30.37
CA ARG A 10 -2.58 -24.05 29.53
C ARG A 10 -2.52 -25.46 28.94
N PRO A 11 -3.63 -26.22 28.91
CA PRO A 11 -3.63 -27.58 28.37
C PRO A 11 -3.75 -27.59 26.87
N GLY A 12 -2.85 -28.32 26.23
CA GLY A 12 -3.12 -29.25 25.16
C GLY A 12 -3.39 -28.72 23.77
N LEU A 13 -2.35 -28.28 23.03
CA LEU A 13 -2.32 -28.54 21.59
C LEU A 13 -1.75 -29.95 21.37
N LYS A 14 -2.62 -30.91 21.11
CA LYS A 14 -2.24 -32.24 20.64
C LYS A 14 -1.70 -32.09 19.21
N ALA A 15 -0.42 -32.42 19.02
CA ALA A 15 0.15 -32.64 17.70
C ALA A 15 -0.66 -33.71 16.96
N ARG A 16 -1.42 -33.33 15.93
CA ARG A 16 -2.04 -34.29 15.02
C ARG A 16 -0.97 -34.88 14.13
N LYS A 17 -0.87 -36.20 14.15
CA LYS A 17 -0.09 -37.02 13.20
C LYS A 17 -0.60 -36.71 11.79
N LEU A 18 0.30 -36.30 10.89
CA LEU A 18 0.05 -36.32 9.44
C LEU A 18 -0.27 -37.77 9.03
N ALA A 19 -1.44 -37.97 8.45
CA ALA A 19 -1.77 -39.22 7.76
C ALA A 19 -0.96 -39.27 6.46
N LEU A 20 0.02 -40.19 6.40
CA LEU A 20 0.69 -40.59 5.18
C LEU A 20 -0.32 -41.40 4.36
N PHE A 21 -0.66 -40.94 3.18
CA PHE A 21 -1.33 -41.78 2.17
C PHE A 21 -0.37 -42.84 1.68
N PRO A 22 -0.74 -44.11 1.68
CA PRO A 22 0.08 -45.17 1.10
C PRO A 22 -0.13 -45.21 -0.42
N GLY A 23 0.95 -45.11 -1.16
CA GLY A 23 1.03 -45.54 -2.54
C GLY A 23 1.16 -44.42 -3.58
N ALA A 24 2.39 -44.03 -3.83
CA ALA A 24 2.87 -43.67 -5.16
C ALA A 24 4.39 -43.73 -5.15
N ASP A 25 4.91 -44.87 -5.61
CA ASP A 25 6.30 -44.97 -6.07
C ASP A 25 6.41 -44.19 -7.39
N ALA A 26 6.97 -42.99 -7.31
CA ALA A 26 7.49 -42.24 -8.46
C ALA A 26 8.72 -41.45 -8.01
N PRO A 27 9.84 -41.47 -8.77
CA PRO A 27 11.04 -40.75 -8.43
C PRO A 27 10.87 -39.26 -8.74
N GLY A 28 10.64 -38.46 -7.71
CA GLY A 28 10.55 -37.02 -7.77
C GLY A 28 10.21 -36.46 -6.40
N SER A 29 11.23 -36.14 -5.60
CA SER A 29 11.03 -35.62 -4.25
C SER A 29 10.35 -34.24 -4.26
N LEU A 30 9.08 -34.19 -3.93
CA LEU A 30 8.40 -32.98 -3.51
C LEU A 30 8.96 -32.54 -2.15
N GLY A 31 9.65 -31.41 -2.13
CA GLY A 31 10.16 -30.80 -0.89
C GLY A 31 9.03 -30.36 0.00
N ILE A 32 9.08 -30.79 1.26
CA ILE A 32 8.16 -30.35 2.31
C ILE A 32 8.51 -28.92 2.69
N CYS A 33 7.58 -28.01 2.61
CA CYS A 33 7.71 -26.63 3.10
C CYS A 33 7.59 -26.63 4.63
N ASP A 34 8.69 -26.37 5.35
CA ASP A 34 8.67 -26.17 6.80
C ASP A 34 8.23 -24.74 7.09
N LEU A 35 7.02 -24.57 7.61
CA LEU A 35 6.38 -23.29 7.93
C LEU A 35 7.05 -22.51 9.08
N ARG A 36 8.16 -22.98 9.63
CA ARG A 36 8.88 -22.30 10.72
C ARG A 36 10.11 -21.53 10.30
N GLN A 37 10.52 -21.68 9.04
CA GLN A 37 11.64 -20.90 8.48
C GLN A 37 11.33 -20.60 7.01
N TYR A 38 11.21 -19.33 6.67
CA TYR A 38 10.99 -18.84 5.32
C TYR A 38 12.24 -19.04 4.45
N GLU A 39 12.65 -20.32 4.22
CA GLU A 39 13.64 -20.66 3.21
C GLU A 39 12.95 -21.24 1.98
N TRP A 40 12.82 -20.42 0.95
CA TRP A 40 12.43 -20.86 -0.38
C TRP A 40 13.56 -21.66 -1.03
N ARG A 41 13.49 -22.99 -1.00
CA ARG A 41 14.39 -23.82 -1.80
C ARG A 41 13.90 -23.89 -3.24
N ARG A 42 14.78 -23.54 -4.20
CA ARG A 42 14.55 -23.81 -5.62
C ARG A 42 14.41 -25.30 -5.84
N VAL A 43 13.26 -25.74 -6.31
CA VAL A 43 13.09 -27.12 -6.82
C VAL A 43 13.48 -27.09 -8.30
N GLN A 44 14.58 -27.72 -8.64
CA GLN A 44 14.93 -28.03 -10.03
C GLN A 44 14.23 -29.34 -10.41
N ILE A 45 13.29 -29.27 -11.34
CA ILE A 45 12.72 -30.46 -11.99
C ILE A 45 13.45 -30.61 -13.31
N SER A 46 14.28 -31.63 -13.43
CA SER A 46 14.88 -32.05 -14.69
C SER A 46 13.97 -33.08 -15.34
N ASN A 47 13.48 -32.82 -16.54
CA ASN A 47 12.87 -33.85 -17.37
C ASN A 47 13.96 -34.60 -18.13
N GLU A 48 13.88 -35.93 -18.16
CA GLU A 48 14.85 -36.82 -18.85
C GLU A 48 14.84 -36.70 -20.37
N ASP A 49 13.94 -35.87 -20.96
CA ASP A 49 13.76 -35.76 -22.42
C ASP A 49 14.16 -34.40 -22.99
N GLY A 50 15.25 -33.80 -22.62
CA GLY A 50 15.95 -32.74 -23.39
C GLY A 50 15.12 -31.62 -24.03
N GLY A 51 13.89 -31.38 -23.59
CA GLY A 51 13.00 -30.29 -24.08
C GLY A 51 13.29 -28.95 -23.42
N PRO A 52 12.88 -27.84 -24.03
CA PRO A 52 13.15 -26.50 -23.50
C PRO A 52 12.52 -26.35 -22.11
N THR A 53 13.33 -25.99 -21.14
CA THR A 53 12.93 -25.74 -19.74
C THR A 53 11.90 -24.61 -19.72
N THR A 54 10.63 -24.95 -19.63
CA THR A 54 9.60 -23.97 -19.29
C THR A 54 9.78 -23.63 -17.81
N THR A 55 10.27 -22.45 -17.52
CA THR A 55 10.43 -21.95 -16.15
C THR A 55 9.04 -21.86 -15.53
N LEU A 56 8.71 -22.79 -14.64
CA LEU A 56 7.47 -22.78 -13.83
C LEU A 56 7.32 -21.51 -12.94
N ALA A 57 8.21 -20.56 -13.06
CA ALA A 57 8.11 -19.27 -12.38
C ALA A 57 6.91 -18.40 -12.82
N ALA A 58 6.26 -18.71 -13.95
CA ALA A 58 5.09 -17.98 -14.43
C ALA A 58 3.77 -18.54 -13.89
N GLU A 59 3.74 -19.75 -13.33
CA GLU A 59 2.51 -20.38 -12.84
C GLU A 59 2.33 -20.31 -11.31
N PHE A 60 3.33 -19.90 -10.55
CA PHE A 60 3.22 -19.76 -9.10
C PHE A 60 2.85 -18.34 -8.64
N GLY A 61 1.96 -17.69 -9.34
CA GLY A 61 1.12 -16.64 -8.78
C GLY A 61 -0.01 -17.27 -7.96
N LEU A 62 0.30 -18.17 -7.01
CA LEU A 62 -0.70 -18.80 -6.17
C LEU A 62 -1.01 -17.90 -4.97
N PRO A 63 -2.04 -17.06 -5.06
CA PRO A 63 -2.64 -16.47 -3.88
C PRO A 63 -3.33 -17.62 -3.12
N CYS A 64 -3.11 -17.71 -1.82
CA CYS A 64 -3.87 -18.62 -0.96
C CYS A 64 -3.82 -20.13 -1.28
N ALA A 65 -2.68 -20.67 -1.65
CA ALA A 65 -2.54 -22.11 -1.97
C ALA A 65 -2.91 -23.07 -0.83
N THR A 66 -3.16 -22.58 0.38
CA THR A 66 -3.45 -23.39 1.57
C THR A 66 -4.94 -23.51 1.90
N LEU A 67 -5.82 -22.72 1.30
CA LEU A 67 -7.26 -22.80 1.49
C LEU A 67 -7.92 -23.49 0.29
N LEU A 68 -8.90 -24.35 0.59
CA LEU A 68 -9.79 -24.90 -0.43
C LEU A 68 -10.61 -23.77 -1.06
N ASP A 69 -10.98 -23.90 -2.32
CA ASP A 69 -11.81 -22.90 -3.01
C ASP A 69 -13.15 -22.67 -2.30
N GLU A 70 -13.68 -23.70 -1.65
CA GLU A 70 -14.89 -23.61 -0.82
C GLU A 70 -14.73 -22.69 0.39
N ASP A 71 -13.58 -22.69 1.07
CA ASP A 71 -13.34 -21.79 2.19
C ASP A 71 -13.24 -20.33 1.72
N ARG A 72 -12.57 -20.09 0.59
CA ARG A 72 -12.50 -18.77 -0.02
C ARG A 72 -13.87 -18.26 -0.44
N LEU A 73 -14.68 -19.15 -1.01
CA LEU A 73 -16.07 -18.87 -1.38
C LEU A 73 -16.91 -18.51 -0.15
N ALA A 74 -16.70 -19.20 0.98
CA ALA A 74 -17.39 -18.91 2.22
C ALA A 74 -17.04 -17.53 2.79
N TRP A 75 -15.76 -17.16 2.80
CA TRP A 75 -15.35 -15.80 3.19
C TRP A 75 -16.02 -14.73 2.32
N LEU A 76 -16.06 -14.96 1.00
CA LEU A 76 -16.69 -14.05 0.06
C LEU A 76 -18.21 -13.97 0.27
N ALA A 77 -18.88 -15.11 0.49
CA ALA A 77 -20.31 -15.19 0.78
C ALA A 77 -20.71 -14.38 2.02
N LEU A 78 -19.88 -14.44 3.07
CA LEU A 78 -20.10 -13.67 4.29
C LEU A 78 -19.96 -12.16 4.05
N VAL A 79 -18.96 -11.72 3.31
CA VAL A 79 -18.78 -10.29 2.98
C VAL A 79 -19.93 -9.76 2.14
N LEU A 80 -20.51 -10.57 1.28
CA LEU A 80 -21.64 -10.21 0.43
C LEU A 80 -22.99 -10.33 1.15
N SER A 81 -23.01 -10.90 2.36
CA SER A 81 -24.25 -11.06 3.14
C SER A 81 -24.66 -9.74 3.79
N PRO A 82 -25.95 -9.36 3.71
CA PRO A 82 -26.43 -8.07 4.19
C PRO A 82 -26.30 -7.93 5.71
N GLY A 83 -25.79 -6.78 6.18
CA GLY A 83 -25.70 -6.46 7.61
C GLY A 83 -24.56 -7.15 8.38
N LEU A 84 -23.67 -7.90 7.70
CA LEU A 84 -22.47 -8.43 8.29
C LEU A 84 -21.31 -7.42 8.16
N GLY A 85 -20.75 -7.01 9.30
CA GLY A 85 -19.54 -6.18 9.33
C GLY A 85 -18.28 -7.03 9.46
N PRO A 86 -17.09 -6.48 9.07
CA PRO A 86 -15.82 -7.21 9.05
C PRO A 86 -15.51 -7.95 10.36
N LYS A 87 -15.56 -7.24 11.48
CA LYS A 87 -15.24 -7.82 12.78
C LYS A 87 -16.14 -9.02 13.12
N ARG A 88 -17.46 -8.90 12.89
CA ARG A 88 -18.40 -10.00 13.18
C ARG A 88 -18.11 -11.22 12.32
N ILE A 89 -17.72 -11.03 11.07
CA ILE A 89 -17.33 -12.12 10.17
C ILE A 89 -16.10 -12.84 10.73
N VAL A 90 -15.05 -12.09 11.08
CA VAL A 90 -13.81 -12.68 11.61
C VAL A 90 -14.05 -13.38 12.94
N ASP A 91 -14.80 -12.75 13.85
CA ASP A 91 -15.13 -13.34 15.16
C ASP A 91 -15.98 -14.63 15.03
N ALA A 92 -16.85 -14.71 14.02
CA ALA A 92 -17.64 -15.91 13.75
C ALA A 92 -16.79 -17.02 13.15
N MET A 93 -15.94 -16.68 12.17
CA MET A 93 -15.06 -17.65 11.52
C MET A 93 -14.01 -18.24 12.47
N ALA A 94 -13.61 -17.51 13.51
CA ALA A 94 -12.74 -18.03 14.56
C ALA A 94 -13.39 -19.15 15.42
N GLN A 95 -14.70 -19.37 15.30
CA GLN A 95 -15.44 -20.43 16.02
C GLN A 95 -15.64 -21.70 15.16
N LEU A 96 -15.24 -21.67 13.89
CA LEU A 96 -15.34 -22.79 12.95
C LEU A 96 -13.93 -23.34 12.67
N ASP A 97 -13.85 -24.63 12.39
CA ASP A 97 -12.59 -25.28 11.97
C ASP A 97 -12.26 -24.90 10.51
N ALA A 98 -13.28 -24.79 9.66
CA ALA A 98 -13.17 -24.37 8.26
C ALA A 98 -14.27 -23.35 7.93
N ALA A 99 -13.96 -22.35 7.12
CA ALA A 99 -14.93 -21.31 6.75
C ALA A 99 -16.12 -21.90 5.95
N SER A 100 -15.88 -22.94 5.16
CA SER A 100 -16.89 -23.63 4.35
C SER A 100 -18.01 -24.29 5.17
N GLU A 101 -17.77 -24.55 6.46
CA GLU A 101 -18.81 -25.11 7.36
C GLU A 101 -20.05 -24.23 7.46
N ILE A 102 -19.95 -22.91 7.22
CA ILE A 102 -21.10 -22.00 7.24
C ILE A 102 -22.23 -22.43 6.31
N PHE A 103 -21.90 -23.10 5.21
CA PHE A 103 -22.90 -23.54 4.22
C PHE A 103 -23.69 -24.76 4.67
N ALA A 104 -23.17 -25.52 5.64
CA ALA A 104 -23.80 -26.69 6.22
C ALA A 104 -24.56 -26.41 7.53
N LEU A 105 -24.39 -25.21 8.10
CA LEU A 105 -25.04 -24.86 9.37
C LEU A 105 -26.54 -24.68 9.19
N PRO A 106 -27.36 -25.21 10.14
CA PRO A 106 -28.77 -24.86 10.21
C PRO A 106 -28.97 -23.39 10.61
N LEU A 107 -30.15 -22.84 10.39
CA LEU A 107 -30.45 -21.44 10.70
C LEU A 107 -30.09 -21.06 12.15
N THR A 108 -30.45 -21.95 13.11
CA THR A 108 -30.11 -21.77 14.53
C THR A 108 -28.60 -21.76 14.79
N GLY A 109 -27.83 -22.52 14.02
CA GLY A 109 -26.38 -22.51 14.06
C GLY A 109 -25.80 -21.17 13.58
N LEU A 110 -26.32 -20.63 12.48
CA LEU A 110 -25.95 -19.30 11.96
C LEU A 110 -26.31 -18.18 12.93
N GLU A 111 -27.47 -18.26 13.60
CA GLU A 111 -27.89 -17.31 14.64
C GLU A 111 -26.98 -17.39 15.88
N SER A 112 -26.51 -18.58 16.25
CA SER A 112 -25.57 -18.76 17.36
C SER A 112 -24.24 -18.08 17.14
N LEU A 113 -23.82 -17.90 15.88
CA LEU A 113 -22.64 -17.08 15.47
C LEU A 113 -22.91 -15.57 15.57
N ARG A 114 -24.06 -15.16 16.13
CA ARG A 114 -24.52 -13.77 16.26
C ARG A 114 -24.72 -13.06 14.92
N PHE A 115 -25.06 -13.81 13.87
CA PHE A 115 -25.45 -13.20 12.61
C PHE A 115 -26.82 -12.54 12.72
N PRO A 116 -27.01 -11.36 12.09
CA PRO A 116 -28.35 -10.79 11.96
C PRO A 116 -29.28 -11.79 11.24
N ALA A 117 -30.54 -11.86 11.63
CA ALA A 117 -31.51 -12.78 11.05
C ALA A 117 -31.57 -12.70 9.51
N GLN A 118 -31.47 -11.48 8.95
CA GLN A 118 -31.41 -11.29 7.51
C GLN A 118 -30.20 -11.95 6.86
N ALA A 119 -29.01 -11.86 7.50
CA ALA A 119 -27.80 -12.50 6.99
C ALA A 119 -27.88 -14.03 7.13
N ALA A 120 -28.31 -14.52 8.31
CA ALA A 120 -28.49 -15.95 8.56
C ALA A 120 -29.44 -16.58 7.55
N GLN A 121 -30.60 -15.93 7.29
CA GLN A 121 -31.57 -16.39 6.27
C GLN A 121 -30.99 -16.34 4.86
N PHE A 122 -30.21 -15.28 4.52
CA PHE A 122 -29.58 -15.14 3.22
C PHE A 122 -28.54 -16.25 2.93
N ILE A 123 -27.80 -16.65 3.96
CA ILE A 123 -26.85 -17.77 3.88
C ILE A 123 -27.60 -19.10 3.80
N PHE A 124 -28.58 -19.32 4.67
CA PHE A 124 -29.37 -20.54 4.74
C PHE A 124 -30.12 -20.82 3.43
N ASP A 125 -30.69 -19.80 2.77
CA ASP A 125 -31.34 -19.90 1.46
C ASP A 125 -30.37 -20.20 0.30
N GLY A 126 -29.05 -20.29 0.56
CA GLY A 126 -28.05 -20.47 -0.48
C GLY A 126 -27.74 -19.22 -1.32
N LYS A 127 -28.43 -18.10 -1.06
CA LYS A 127 -28.23 -16.84 -1.81
C LYS A 127 -26.85 -16.24 -1.65
N ALA A 128 -26.27 -16.39 -0.47
CA ALA A 128 -24.90 -15.93 -0.19
C ALA A 128 -23.88 -16.68 -1.05
N ARG A 129 -24.05 -17.99 -1.22
CA ARG A 129 -23.20 -18.81 -2.08
C ARG A 129 -23.31 -18.40 -3.53
N GLN A 130 -24.54 -18.24 -4.05
CA GLN A 130 -24.78 -17.78 -5.44
C GLN A 130 -24.16 -16.41 -5.70
N ALA A 131 -24.31 -15.47 -4.75
CA ALA A 131 -23.68 -14.16 -4.83
C ALA A 131 -22.15 -14.25 -4.88
N ALA A 132 -21.55 -15.11 -4.07
CA ALA A 132 -20.12 -15.34 -4.05
C ALA A 132 -19.61 -15.98 -5.34
N GLU A 133 -20.27 -16.98 -5.88
CA GLU A 133 -19.93 -17.61 -7.16
C GLU A 133 -19.99 -16.60 -8.32
N SER A 134 -21.03 -15.76 -8.36
CA SER A 134 -21.15 -14.69 -9.34
C SER A 134 -20.04 -13.66 -9.22
N GLU A 135 -19.72 -13.23 -8.00
CA GLU A 135 -18.65 -12.27 -7.76
C GLU A 135 -17.28 -12.84 -8.11
N TRP A 136 -17.03 -14.10 -7.75
CA TRP A 136 -15.80 -14.82 -8.10
C TRP A 136 -15.57 -14.87 -9.61
N ALA A 137 -16.61 -15.21 -10.37
CA ALA A 137 -16.53 -15.22 -11.83
C ALA A 137 -16.19 -13.83 -12.40
N ARG A 138 -16.77 -12.76 -11.83
CA ARG A 138 -16.47 -11.37 -12.23
C ARG A 138 -15.02 -11.00 -11.93
N VAL A 139 -14.52 -11.38 -10.76
CA VAL A 139 -13.12 -11.13 -10.33
C VAL A 139 -12.16 -11.83 -11.28
N ALA A 140 -12.40 -13.11 -11.59
CA ALA A 140 -11.60 -13.89 -12.53
C ALA A 140 -11.58 -13.27 -13.94
N ALA A 141 -12.74 -12.82 -14.44
CA ALA A 141 -12.85 -12.17 -15.74
C ALA A 141 -12.07 -10.85 -15.84
N GLN A 142 -11.77 -10.20 -14.72
CA GLN A 142 -10.96 -8.97 -14.65
C GLN A 142 -9.46 -9.25 -14.37
N GLY A 143 -9.04 -10.51 -14.30
CA GLY A 143 -7.66 -10.88 -13.94
C GLY A 143 -7.28 -10.41 -12.54
N ALA A 144 -8.23 -10.31 -11.63
CA ALA A 144 -8.02 -9.95 -10.24
C ALA A 144 -7.99 -11.20 -9.35
N ASN A 145 -7.49 -11.04 -8.14
CA ASN A 145 -7.37 -12.09 -7.13
C ASN A 145 -8.18 -11.73 -5.88
N LEU A 146 -8.63 -12.75 -5.16
CA LEU A 146 -9.22 -12.62 -3.83
C LEU A 146 -8.22 -13.12 -2.79
N VAL A 147 -7.93 -12.27 -1.81
CA VAL A 147 -7.09 -12.60 -0.65
C VAL A 147 -7.99 -12.58 0.58
N THR A 148 -8.26 -13.75 1.16
CA THR A 148 -9.13 -13.90 2.33
C THR A 148 -8.32 -13.89 3.63
N PHE A 149 -8.96 -13.52 4.74
CA PHE A 149 -8.32 -13.42 6.07
C PHE A 149 -7.59 -14.70 6.50
N GLY A 150 -8.07 -15.88 6.08
CA GLY A 150 -7.42 -17.16 6.36
C GLY A 150 -6.25 -17.52 5.45
N CYS A 151 -5.97 -16.73 4.40
CA CYS A 151 -4.88 -17.01 3.47
C CYS A 151 -3.50 -16.71 4.06
N ALA A 152 -2.49 -17.50 3.68
CA ALA A 152 -1.09 -17.23 4.01
C ALA A 152 -0.58 -15.90 3.40
N SER A 153 -1.14 -15.48 2.27
CA SER A 153 -0.83 -14.20 1.62
C SER A 153 -1.57 -13.00 2.20
N TYR A 154 -2.43 -13.20 3.22
CA TYR A 154 -3.08 -12.09 3.89
C TYR A 154 -2.09 -11.39 4.82
N PRO A 155 -1.98 -10.03 4.77
CA PRO A 155 -0.99 -9.30 5.56
C PRO A 155 -1.19 -9.47 7.07
N GLU A 156 -0.18 -9.95 7.79
CA GLU A 156 -0.27 -10.12 9.24
C GLU A 156 -0.56 -8.79 9.96
N ARG A 157 0.09 -7.69 9.53
CA ARG A 157 -0.18 -6.35 10.09
C ARG A 157 -1.63 -5.92 9.93
N LEU A 158 -2.30 -6.35 8.86
CA LEU A 158 -3.71 -6.02 8.63
C LEU A 158 -4.64 -6.91 9.46
N LYS A 159 -4.20 -8.09 9.90
CA LYS A 159 -4.96 -8.93 10.85
C LYS A 159 -5.05 -8.31 12.23
N GLU A 160 -4.06 -7.50 12.61
CA GLU A 160 -3.95 -6.90 13.95
C GLU A 160 -4.92 -5.73 14.18
N ILE A 161 -5.49 -5.14 13.12
CA ILE A 161 -6.42 -4.01 13.30
C ILE A 161 -7.75 -4.48 13.88
N TYR A 162 -8.51 -3.56 14.49
CA TYR A 162 -9.77 -3.87 15.16
C TYR A 162 -10.82 -4.56 14.26
N ASP A 163 -10.92 -4.13 13.01
CA ASP A 163 -11.91 -4.59 12.03
C ASP A 163 -11.24 -4.93 10.68
N PRO A 164 -10.40 -5.98 10.65
CA PRO A 164 -9.67 -6.34 9.42
C PRO A 164 -10.66 -6.74 8.31
N PRO A 165 -10.41 -6.35 7.05
CA PRO A 165 -11.27 -6.74 5.94
C PRO A 165 -11.20 -8.25 5.72
N PRO A 166 -12.33 -8.99 5.78
CA PRO A 166 -12.30 -10.45 5.64
C PRO A 166 -11.83 -10.92 4.26
N VAL A 167 -12.04 -10.09 3.24
CA VAL A 167 -11.62 -10.32 1.86
C VAL A 167 -11.04 -9.04 1.29
N LEU A 168 -9.95 -9.18 0.55
CA LEU A 168 -9.36 -8.14 -0.28
C LEU A 168 -9.47 -8.55 -1.75
N TRP A 169 -9.97 -7.66 -2.58
CA TRP A 169 -9.89 -7.73 -4.02
C TRP A 169 -8.57 -7.11 -4.44
N VAL A 170 -7.74 -7.85 -5.17
CA VAL A 170 -6.39 -7.42 -5.54
C VAL A 170 -6.20 -7.55 -7.05
N ARG A 171 -5.80 -6.47 -7.69
CA ARG A 171 -5.36 -6.47 -9.08
C ARG A 171 -3.87 -6.13 -9.11
N GLY A 172 -3.06 -6.97 -9.74
CA GLY A 172 -1.59 -6.86 -9.73
C GLY A 172 -0.95 -7.86 -8.78
N ASP A 173 0.23 -7.55 -8.25
CA ASP A 173 1.04 -8.50 -7.47
C ASP A 173 0.58 -8.58 -6.00
N VAL A 174 -0.03 -9.70 -5.65
CA VAL A 174 -0.50 -10.00 -4.27
C VAL A 174 0.66 -10.05 -3.26
N ARG A 175 1.86 -10.44 -3.70
CA ARG A 175 3.04 -10.58 -2.81
C ARG A 175 3.46 -9.25 -2.18
N LEU A 176 3.10 -8.13 -2.78
CA LEU A 176 3.37 -6.80 -2.23
C LEU A 176 2.65 -6.55 -0.90
N LEU A 177 1.51 -7.21 -0.67
CA LEU A 177 0.70 -6.94 0.52
C LEU A 177 1.38 -7.35 1.84
N VAL A 178 2.32 -8.28 1.80
CA VAL A 178 3.04 -8.75 2.99
C VAL A 178 4.37 -8.01 3.21
N ARG A 179 4.80 -7.17 2.25
CA ARG A 179 6.05 -6.42 2.35
C ARG A 179 5.96 -5.28 3.36
N PRO A 180 7.08 -4.89 3.98
CA PRO A 180 7.16 -3.65 4.75
C PRO A 180 6.76 -2.44 3.90
N ALA A 181 5.81 -1.66 4.41
CA ALA A 181 5.23 -0.55 3.68
C ALA A 181 5.07 0.70 4.54
N ILE A 182 5.07 1.88 3.90
CA ILE A 182 4.70 3.15 4.52
C ILE A 182 3.50 3.75 3.77
N ALA A 183 2.48 4.19 4.50
CA ALA A 183 1.37 4.90 3.91
C ALA A 183 1.70 6.39 3.79
N VAL A 184 1.66 6.94 2.58
CA VAL A 184 1.87 8.38 2.35
C VAL A 184 0.53 9.01 2.01
N VAL A 185 0.13 9.99 2.82
CA VAL A 185 -1.22 10.59 2.74
C VAL A 185 -1.18 12.12 2.88
N GLY A 186 -2.21 12.78 2.34
CA GLY A 186 -2.31 14.22 2.47
C GLY A 186 -3.53 14.83 1.78
N THR A 187 -3.44 16.13 1.55
CA THR A 187 -4.50 16.92 0.91
C THR A 187 -4.68 16.57 -0.56
N ARG A 188 -5.91 16.73 -1.05
CA ARG A 188 -6.23 16.61 -2.48
C ARG A 188 -5.82 17.83 -3.32
N HIS A 189 -5.47 18.92 -2.65
CA HIS A 189 -5.04 20.18 -3.26
C HIS A 189 -3.74 20.64 -2.58
N PRO A 190 -2.63 19.94 -2.86
CA PRO A 190 -1.33 20.29 -2.28
C PRO A 190 -0.77 21.56 -2.89
N SER A 191 0.09 22.22 -2.14
CA SER A 191 0.99 23.22 -2.68
C SER A 191 2.05 22.58 -3.58
N PRO A 192 2.78 23.35 -4.40
CA PRO A 192 3.95 22.86 -5.11
C PRO A 192 4.98 22.20 -4.17
N TYR A 193 5.21 22.79 -3.00
CA TYR A 193 6.04 22.23 -1.94
C TYR A 193 5.54 20.84 -1.50
N GLY A 194 4.26 20.73 -1.12
CA GLY A 194 3.70 19.46 -0.65
C GLY A 194 3.76 18.36 -1.71
N SER A 195 3.50 18.70 -2.99
CA SER A 195 3.61 17.76 -4.11
C SER A 195 5.05 17.28 -4.31
N GLY A 196 6.01 18.23 -4.29
CA GLY A 196 7.44 17.93 -4.48
C GLY A 196 7.99 17.07 -3.34
N VAL A 197 7.70 17.42 -2.08
CA VAL A 197 8.13 16.64 -0.90
C VAL A 197 7.53 15.24 -0.91
N ALA A 198 6.24 15.08 -1.24
CA ALA A 198 5.60 13.76 -1.31
C ALA A 198 6.26 12.89 -2.38
N GLU A 199 6.58 13.46 -3.55
CA GLU A 199 7.23 12.74 -4.64
C GLU A 199 8.69 12.39 -4.28
N MET A 200 9.44 13.33 -3.72
CA MET A 200 10.83 13.15 -3.29
C MET A 200 10.95 12.07 -2.20
N LEU A 201 10.23 12.21 -1.09
CA LEU A 201 10.31 11.25 0.01
C LEU A 201 9.84 9.86 -0.41
N SER A 202 8.77 9.77 -1.21
CA SER A 202 8.28 8.49 -1.72
C SER A 202 9.27 7.83 -2.68
N ARG A 203 9.96 8.61 -3.53
CA ARG A 203 11.01 8.10 -4.40
C ARG A 203 12.17 7.55 -3.60
N ASP A 204 12.65 8.30 -2.62
CA ASP A 204 13.85 7.97 -1.86
C ASP A 204 13.61 6.78 -0.91
N LEU A 205 12.42 6.66 -0.33
CA LEU A 205 11.99 5.50 0.47
C LEU A 205 11.77 4.27 -0.41
N ALA A 206 11.12 4.43 -1.57
CA ALA A 206 10.92 3.33 -2.51
C ALA A 206 12.23 2.79 -3.07
N ALA A 207 13.21 3.65 -3.38
CA ALA A 207 14.56 3.25 -3.80
C ALA A 207 15.25 2.35 -2.75
N ARG A 208 14.87 2.48 -1.47
CA ARG A 208 15.31 1.63 -0.35
C ARG A 208 14.38 0.45 -0.09
N ARG A 209 13.51 0.15 -1.07
CA ARG A 209 12.58 -0.99 -1.06
C ARG A 209 11.45 -0.93 -0.04
N LEU A 210 11.32 0.16 0.70
CA LEU A 210 10.13 0.39 1.52
C LEU A 210 8.93 0.65 0.59
N LEU A 211 7.94 -0.23 0.65
CA LEU A 211 6.80 -0.16 -0.26
C LEU A 211 5.95 1.09 0.04
N ILE A 212 5.68 1.89 -0.98
CA ILE A 212 4.78 3.04 -0.85
C ILE A 212 3.34 2.56 -1.01
N VAL A 213 2.50 2.86 -0.02
CA VAL A 213 1.05 2.61 -0.04
C VAL A 213 0.33 3.94 0.00
N SER A 214 -0.67 4.15 -0.86
CA SER A 214 -1.50 5.36 -0.82
C SER A 214 -2.90 5.11 -1.35
N GLY A 215 -3.76 6.13 -1.29
CA GLY A 215 -5.18 6.01 -1.54
C GLY A 215 -5.62 6.38 -2.96
N MET A 216 -4.72 6.64 -3.88
CA MET A 216 -5.03 7.05 -5.25
C MET A 216 -5.86 8.33 -5.36
N ALA A 217 -6.03 9.12 -4.29
CA ALA A 217 -6.70 10.43 -4.38
C ALA A 217 -5.86 11.42 -5.20
N ARG A 218 -6.49 12.51 -5.62
CA ARG A 218 -5.75 13.65 -6.19
C ARG A 218 -4.73 14.17 -5.17
N GLY A 219 -3.73 14.88 -5.63
CA GLY A 219 -2.76 15.57 -4.78
C GLY A 219 -1.71 14.64 -4.20
N ILE A 220 -1.50 14.68 -2.89
CA ILE A 220 -0.41 13.96 -2.20
C ILE A 220 -0.38 12.46 -2.53
N ASP A 221 -1.54 11.78 -2.52
CA ASP A 221 -1.61 10.36 -2.85
C ASP A 221 -1.04 10.08 -4.25
N SER A 222 -1.42 10.89 -5.23
CA SER A 222 -0.92 10.76 -6.61
C SER A 222 0.58 11.07 -6.71
N SER A 223 1.07 12.08 -5.98
CA SER A 223 2.50 12.42 -5.93
C SER A 223 3.32 11.29 -5.29
N ALA A 224 2.81 10.67 -4.23
CA ALA A 224 3.45 9.52 -3.59
C ALA A 224 3.63 8.33 -4.56
N HIS A 225 2.57 7.98 -5.30
CA HIS A 225 2.67 6.94 -6.31
C HIS A 225 3.67 7.29 -7.42
N ARG A 226 3.66 8.55 -7.91
CA ARG A 226 4.63 9.00 -8.92
C ARG A 226 6.08 8.93 -8.43
N GLY A 227 6.33 9.29 -7.16
CA GLY A 227 7.65 9.14 -6.53
C GLY A 227 8.15 7.68 -6.57
N ALA A 228 7.32 6.72 -6.17
CA ALA A 228 7.67 5.30 -6.26
C ALA A 228 7.94 4.84 -7.70
N LEU A 229 7.07 5.26 -8.65
CA LEU A 229 7.24 4.94 -10.07
C LEU A 229 8.51 5.58 -10.67
N ALA A 230 8.87 6.79 -10.24
CA ALA A 230 10.12 7.46 -10.64
C ALA A 230 11.36 6.68 -10.16
N ALA A 231 11.30 6.04 -9.01
CA ALA A 231 12.32 5.10 -8.52
C ALA A 231 12.27 3.73 -9.24
N ARG A 232 11.37 3.54 -10.22
CA ARG A 232 11.08 2.25 -10.87
C ARG A 232 10.72 1.13 -9.88
N MET A 233 10.07 1.50 -8.79
CA MET A 233 9.65 0.58 -7.73
C MET A 233 8.13 0.41 -7.74
N PRO A 234 7.64 -0.80 -7.41
CA PRO A 234 6.20 -1.04 -7.29
C PRO A 234 5.60 -0.23 -6.14
N THR A 235 4.31 0.07 -6.26
CA THR A 235 3.52 0.74 -5.22
C THR A 235 2.13 0.11 -5.12
N VAL A 236 1.47 0.27 -3.98
CA VAL A 236 0.13 -0.29 -3.74
C VAL A 236 -0.88 0.84 -3.56
N ALA A 237 -1.92 0.83 -4.39
CA ALA A 237 -3.03 1.75 -4.28
C ALA A 237 -4.23 1.08 -3.60
N VAL A 238 -4.69 1.61 -2.47
CA VAL A 238 -5.91 1.12 -1.81
C VAL A 238 -7.09 1.97 -2.24
N TRP A 239 -8.13 1.34 -2.80
CA TRP A 239 -9.29 2.05 -3.36
C TRP A 239 -10.48 2.08 -2.40
N GLY A 240 -11.31 3.10 -2.52
CA GLY A 240 -12.62 3.22 -1.85
C GLY A 240 -13.79 2.92 -2.79
N THR A 241 -13.55 2.14 -3.86
CA THR A 241 -14.51 1.69 -4.88
C THR A 241 -14.25 0.22 -5.18
N GLY A 242 -15.14 -0.43 -5.95
CA GLY A 242 -14.82 -1.73 -6.52
C GLY A 242 -13.53 -1.64 -7.35
N ILE A 243 -12.81 -2.76 -7.45
CA ILE A 243 -11.49 -2.79 -8.09
C ILE A 243 -11.56 -2.55 -9.61
N ASP A 244 -12.76 -2.65 -10.20
CA ASP A 244 -13.10 -2.37 -11.58
C ASP A 244 -13.52 -0.91 -11.82
N VAL A 245 -13.71 -0.11 -10.76
CA VAL A 245 -14.19 1.28 -10.82
C VAL A 245 -13.08 2.26 -10.47
N VAL A 246 -12.42 2.81 -11.47
CA VAL A 246 -11.34 3.80 -11.29
C VAL A 246 -11.88 5.11 -10.74
N TYR A 247 -11.36 5.53 -9.58
CA TYR A 247 -11.69 6.82 -8.99
C TYR A 247 -10.47 7.46 -8.26
N PRO A 248 -10.17 8.72 -8.53
CA PRO A 248 -10.80 9.61 -9.50
C PRO A 248 -10.47 9.23 -10.95
N LYS A 249 -11.32 9.59 -11.91
CA LYS A 249 -11.15 9.19 -13.33
C LYS A 249 -9.85 9.71 -13.95
N GLU A 250 -9.36 10.85 -13.49
CA GLU A 250 -8.11 11.47 -13.93
C GLU A 250 -6.88 10.62 -13.62
N ASN A 251 -6.94 9.79 -12.59
CA ASN A 251 -5.86 8.91 -12.18
C ASN A 251 -5.87 7.54 -12.92
N LYS A 252 -6.69 7.39 -13.98
CA LYS A 252 -6.73 6.13 -14.74
C LYS A 252 -5.36 5.74 -15.28
N LYS A 253 -4.65 6.69 -15.89
CA LYS A 253 -3.30 6.46 -16.42
C LYS A 253 -2.32 6.06 -15.32
N LEU A 254 -2.38 6.72 -14.17
CA LEU A 254 -1.55 6.38 -13.00
C LEU A 254 -1.83 4.95 -12.50
N ALA A 255 -3.09 4.52 -12.47
CA ALA A 255 -3.45 3.16 -12.10
C ALA A 255 -2.87 2.12 -13.08
N GLU A 256 -2.89 2.40 -14.38
CA GLU A 256 -2.29 1.56 -15.42
C GLU A 256 -0.76 1.52 -15.29
N GLU A 257 -0.10 2.63 -14.99
CA GLU A 257 1.35 2.72 -14.76
C GLU A 257 1.77 1.92 -13.51
N ILE A 258 0.99 1.98 -12.42
CA ILE A 258 1.22 1.19 -11.20
C ILE A 258 1.22 -0.31 -11.55
N LEU A 259 0.21 -0.77 -12.27
CA LEU A 259 0.10 -2.19 -12.65
C LEU A 259 1.20 -2.61 -13.62
N ALA A 260 1.56 -1.74 -14.57
CA ALA A 260 2.61 -2.01 -15.56
C ALA A 260 4.00 -2.18 -14.91
N LEU A 261 4.27 -1.49 -13.79
CA LEU A 261 5.51 -1.63 -13.00
C LEU A 261 5.44 -2.72 -11.93
N GLY A 262 4.47 -3.63 -12.01
CA GLY A 262 4.33 -4.74 -11.07
C GLY A 262 3.77 -4.32 -9.71
N GLY A 263 3.12 -3.16 -9.61
CA GLY A 263 2.39 -2.73 -8.44
C GLY A 263 1.05 -3.45 -8.25
N ALA A 264 0.29 -3.03 -7.25
CA ALA A 264 -1.04 -3.58 -7.00
C ALA A 264 -2.09 -2.52 -6.67
N ILE A 265 -3.32 -2.85 -6.97
CA ILE A 265 -4.52 -2.11 -6.58
C ILE A 265 -5.35 -3.02 -5.67
N VAL A 266 -5.77 -2.49 -4.53
CA VAL A 266 -6.46 -3.24 -3.47
C VAL A 266 -7.77 -2.56 -3.10
N SER A 267 -8.80 -3.34 -2.89
CA SER A 267 -10.08 -2.86 -2.36
C SER A 267 -10.68 -3.88 -1.38
N GLU A 268 -11.47 -3.41 -0.41
CA GLU A 268 -12.33 -4.26 0.42
C GLU A 268 -13.78 -4.32 -0.09
N LEU A 269 -14.06 -3.67 -1.22
CA LEU A 269 -15.42 -3.50 -1.74
C LEU A 269 -15.64 -4.40 -2.95
N PRO A 270 -16.83 -5.00 -3.08
CA PRO A 270 -17.18 -5.84 -4.22
C PRO A 270 -17.09 -5.10 -5.55
N MET A 271 -16.97 -5.88 -6.62
CA MET A 271 -16.97 -5.40 -8.00
C MET A 271 -18.18 -4.51 -8.29
N GLY A 272 -17.98 -3.44 -9.06
CA GLY A 272 -19.04 -2.50 -9.43
C GLY A 272 -19.42 -1.50 -8.33
N THR A 273 -18.77 -1.51 -7.17
CA THR A 273 -19.06 -0.54 -6.10
C THR A 273 -18.62 0.86 -6.53
N PHE A 274 -19.59 1.77 -6.66
CA PHE A 274 -19.34 3.16 -7.03
C PHE A 274 -18.73 3.99 -5.88
N PRO A 275 -18.04 5.10 -6.20
CA PRO A 275 -17.48 5.99 -5.17
C PRO A 275 -18.59 6.63 -4.34
N ALA A 276 -18.52 6.40 -3.03
CA ALA A 276 -19.42 7.01 -2.06
C ALA A 276 -18.61 7.62 -0.91
N PRO A 277 -19.02 8.79 -0.37
CA PRO A 277 -18.23 9.50 0.65
C PRO A 277 -17.84 8.66 1.86
N GLN A 278 -18.71 7.75 2.32
CA GLN A 278 -18.49 6.87 3.45
C GLN A 278 -17.42 5.80 3.22
N ASN A 279 -17.14 5.43 1.96
CA ASN A 279 -16.17 4.37 1.64
C ASN A 279 -14.72 4.85 1.88
N PHE A 280 -14.43 6.14 1.68
CA PHE A 280 -13.07 6.66 1.80
C PHE A 280 -12.54 6.66 3.24
N PRO A 281 -13.28 7.14 4.26
CA PRO A 281 -12.85 7.01 5.65
C PRO A 281 -12.69 5.55 6.09
N ARG A 282 -13.60 4.67 5.65
CA ARG A 282 -13.54 3.24 5.93
C ARG A 282 -12.29 2.60 5.34
N ARG A 283 -11.93 2.93 4.09
CA ARG A 283 -10.72 2.46 3.42
C ARG A 283 -9.44 2.89 4.15
N ASN A 284 -9.42 4.08 4.79
CA ASN A 284 -8.20 4.65 5.38
C ASN A 284 -7.57 3.75 6.47
N ARG A 285 -8.37 2.96 7.20
CA ARG A 285 -7.85 1.98 8.16
C ARG A 285 -7.01 0.87 7.51
N ILE A 286 -7.25 0.61 6.22
CA ILE A 286 -6.47 -0.38 5.45
C ILE A 286 -5.13 0.21 5.04
N LEU A 287 -5.06 1.51 4.71
CA LEU A 287 -3.79 2.18 4.44
C LEU A 287 -2.83 2.07 5.62
N SER A 288 -3.29 2.45 6.82
CA SER A 288 -2.49 2.33 8.05
C SER A 288 -2.26 0.88 8.46
N GLY A 289 -3.26 0.01 8.27
CA GLY A 289 -3.19 -1.41 8.62
C GLY A 289 -2.18 -2.22 7.80
N LEU A 290 -1.98 -1.88 6.53
CA LEU A 290 -0.95 -2.48 5.67
C LEU A 290 0.45 -1.98 5.99
N SER A 291 0.57 -0.83 6.65
CA SER A 291 1.83 -0.10 6.77
C SER A 291 2.47 -0.26 8.15
N VAL A 292 3.79 -0.15 8.21
CA VAL A 292 4.55 -0.04 9.47
C VAL A 292 4.40 1.36 10.05
N ALA A 293 4.21 2.36 9.18
CA ALA A 293 4.12 3.76 9.54
C ALA A 293 3.23 4.54 8.56
N VAL A 294 2.82 5.73 8.97
CA VAL A 294 2.05 6.67 8.13
C VAL A 294 2.78 8.01 8.07
N LEU A 295 3.05 8.50 6.86
CA LEU A 295 3.63 9.81 6.59
C LEU A 295 2.54 10.78 6.13
N VAL A 296 2.37 11.87 6.87
CA VAL A 296 1.45 12.97 6.55
C VAL A 296 2.24 14.14 5.98
N VAL A 297 2.02 14.50 4.71
CA VAL A 297 2.78 15.57 4.04
C VAL A 297 2.11 16.93 4.20
N GLU A 298 0.94 17.11 3.62
CA GLU A 298 0.12 18.31 3.80
C GLU A 298 -1.33 17.95 4.08
N ALA A 299 -1.94 18.62 5.04
CA ALA A 299 -3.35 18.45 5.34
C ALA A 299 -3.89 19.65 6.15
N GLY A 300 -5.00 20.21 5.70
CA GLY A 300 -5.71 21.24 6.44
C GLY A 300 -6.44 20.71 7.67
N GLU A 301 -6.97 21.60 8.48
CA GLU A 301 -7.63 21.29 9.75
C GLU A 301 -8.78 20.26 9.61
N ASN A 302 -9.62 20.40 8.59
CA ASN A 302 -10.78 19.54 8.36
C ASN A 302 -10.50 18.45 7.29
N SER A 303 -9.24 18.01 7.17
CA SER A 303 -8.86 17.01 6.18
C SER A 303 -9.24 15.59 6.60
N GLY A 304 -9.68 14.77 5.62
CA GLY A 304 -9.83 13.32 5.80
C GLY A 304 -8.54 12.59 6.17
N THR A 305 -7.38 13.21 5.94
CA THR A 305 -6.06 12.71 6.36
C THR A 305 -5.96 12.53 7.88
N ARG A 306 -6.66 13.34 8.67
CA ARG A 306 -6.74 13.17 10.13
C ARG A 306 -7.38 11.83 10.53
N VAL A 307 -8.29 11.32 9.72
CA VAL A 307 -8.88 9.98 9.96
C VAL A 307 -7.80 8.91 9.80
N THR A 308 -6.97 9.00 8.77
CA THR A 308 -5.86 8.05 8.57
C THR A 308 -4.83 8.15 9.70
N ALA A 309 -4.46 9.35 10.12
CA ALA A 309 -3.55 9.56 11.25
C ALA A 309 -4.11 8.98 12.57
N ARG A 310 -5.42 9.15 12.81
CA ARG A 310 -6.08 8.53 13.96
C ARG A 310 -6.09 7.01 13.86
N CYS A 311 -6.44 6.44 12.70
CA CYS A 311 -6.37 4.99 12.51
C CYS A 311 -4.95 4.46 12.77
N ALA A 312 -3.91 5.17 12.32
CA ALA A 312 -2.52 4.79 12.57
C ALA A 312 -2.22 4.74 14.09
N ALA A 313 -2.61 5.78 14.84
CA ALA A 313 -2.44 5.82 16.28
C ALA A 313 -3.21 4.69 17.01
N GLU A 314 -4.48 4.45 16.63
CA GLU A 314 -5.30 3.36 17.17
C GLU A 314 -4.73 1.97 16.82
N GLN A 315 -3.97 1.85 15.76
CA GLN A 315 -3.33 0.62 15.27
C GLN A 315 -1.87 0.48 15.71
N ASN A 316 -1.36 1.35 16.58
CA ASN A 316 0.04 1.39 17.02
C ASN A 316 1.04 1.49 15.85
N ARG A 317 0.73 2.31 14.83
CA ARG A 317 1.63 2.60 13.73
C ARG A 317 2.32 3.95 13.98
N ASP A 318 3.61 4.01 13.70
CA ASP A 318 4.36 5.25 13.82
C ASP A 318 3.78 6.33 12.90
N LEU A 319 3.76 7.56 13.40
CA LEU A 319 3.29 8.73 12.67
C LEU A 319 4.47 9.64 12.36
N PHE A 320 4.63 9.94 11.09
CA PHE A 320 5.57 10.88 10.53
C PHE A 320 4.83 12.07 9.93
N ALA A 321 5.37 13.25 10.06
CA ALA A 321 4.73 14.45 9.54
C ALA A 321 5.76 15.44 8.99
N VAL A 322 5.51 15.92 7.78
CA VAL A 322 6.35 16.93 7.13
C VAL A 322 6.01 18.30 7.72
N PRO A 323 6.98 19.03 8.30
CA PRO A 323 6.73 20.36 8.81
C PRO A 323 6.45 21.35 7.67
N GLY A 324 5.65 22.34 7.95
CA GLY A 324 5.37 23.40 6.98
C GLY A 324 5.16 24.74 7.64
N ASN A 325 5.03 25.77 6.80
CA ASN A 325 4.85 27.14 7.28
C ASN A 325 3.59 27.24 8.14
N VAL A 326 3.72 27.81 9.35
CA VAL A 326 2.62 27.96 10.31
C VAL A 326 1.47 28.83 9.81
N THR A 327 1.70 29.68 8.82
CA THR A 327 0.67 30.51 8.19
C THR A 327 -0.06 29.76 7.06
N SER A 328 0.48 28.63 6.59
CA SER A 328 -0.14 27.81 5.53
C SER A 328 -1.26 26.94 6.11
N LYS A 329 -2.44 27.02 5.52
CA LYS A 329 -3.58 26.15 5.89
C LYS A 329 -3.27 24.65 5.69
N GLY A 330 -2.44 24.32 4.70
CA GLY A 330 -2.02 22.94 4.42
C GLY A 330 -1.09 22.33 5.46
N SER A 331 -0.41 23.17 6.26
CA SER A 331 0.52 22.73 7.31
C SER A 331 -0.15 22.52 8.67
N TRP A 332 -1.43 22.84 8.81
CA TRP A 332 -2.10 22.81 10.13
C TRP A 332 -2.09 21.40 10.74
N THR A 333 -2.50 20.39 10.00
CA THR A 333 -2.55 19.00 10.51
C THR A 333 -1.16 18.41 10.75
N PRO A 334 -0.17 18.45 9.81
CA PRO A 334 1.17 17.96 10.08
C PRO A 334 1.80 18.62 11.31
N ASN A 335 1.78 19.96 11.40
CA ASN A 335 2.33 20.68 12.55
C ASN A 335 1.61 20.34 13.88
N THR A 336 0.31 20.08 13.83
CA THR A 336 -0.46 19.64 15.01
C THR A 336 -0.06 18.21 15.41
N LEU A 337 0.11 17.31 14.45
CA LEU A 337 0.56 15.93 14.72
C LEU A 337 1.97 15.91 15.31
N ILE A 338 2.90 16.75 14.83
CA ILE A 338 4.24 16.91 15.41
C ILE A 338 4.15 17.33 16.87
N LYS A 339 3.29 18.32 17.20
CA LYS A 339 3.04 18.73 18.58
C LYS A 339 2.46 17.62 19.46
N GLN A 340 1.78 16.65 18.85
CA GLN A 340 1.19 15.49 19.53
C GLN A 340 2.12 14.28 19.60
N GLY A 341 3.36 14.40 19.10
CA GLY A 341 4.37 13.35 19.17
C GLY A 341 4.63 12.63 17.85
N ALA A 342 4.02 13.05 16.74
CA ALA A 342 4.42 12.54 15.44
C ALA A 342 5.86 12.99 15.11
N LYS A 343 6.64 12.13 14.47
CA LYS A 343 8.03 12.40 14.16
C LYS A 343 8.14 13.40 13.02
N LEU A 344 8.88 14.50 13.25
CA LEU A 344 9.17 15.47 12.21
C LEU A 344 10.00 14.80 11.11
N THR A 345 9.60 15.00 9.86
CA THR A 345 10.22 14.34 8.72
C THR A 345 10.55 15.38 7.65
N ALA A 346 11.81 15.57 7.40
CA ALA A 346 12.35 16.43 6.35
C ALA A 346 13.02 15.59 5.25
N THR A 347 13.62 14.47 5.61
CA THR A 347 14.34 13.57 4.71
C THR A 347 13.88 12.11 4.90
N TRP A 348 14.30 11.23 4.02
CA TRP A 348 13.98 9.79 4.14
C TRP A 348 14.70 9.14 5.34
N GLU A 349 15.86 9.68 5.75
CA GLU A 349 16.63 9.22 6.92
C GLU A 349 15.79 9.28 8.19
N ASP A 350 15.02 10.36 8.37
CA ASP A 350 14.13 10.54 9.54
C ASP A 350 13.12 9.38 9.68
N VAL A 351 12.67 8.84 8.55
CA VAL A 351 11.79 7.64 8.55
C VAL A 351 12.61 6.38 8.79
N TRP A 352 13.77 6.24 8.11
CA TRP A 352 14.58 5.03 8.14
C TRP A 352 15.13 4.71 9.52
N GLU A 353 15.63 5.71 10.23
CA GLU A 353 16.19 5.57 11.58
C GLU A 353 15.17 5.06 12.60
N GLU A 354 13.93 5.43 12.42
CA GLU A 354 12.82 5.09 13.32
C GLU A 354 12.09 3.78 12.95
N LEU A 355 12.40 3.18 11.79
CA LEU A 355 11.84 1.89 11.44
C LEU A 355 12.30 0.80 12.42
N PRO A 356 11.43 -0.15 12.80
CA PRO A 356 11.81 -1.31 13.59
C PRO A 356 13.03 -2.01 13.00
N SER A 357 14.00 -2.40 13.83
CA SER A 357 15.26 -3.02 13.38
C SER A 357 15.03 -4.25 12.50
N GLN A 358 14.00 -5.04 12.81
CA GLN A 358 13.64 -6.20 12.01
C GLN A 358 13.20 -5.82 10.59
N VAL A 359 12.43 -4.74 10.44
CA VAL A 359 11.99 -4.22 9.14
C VAL A 359 13.19 -3.72 8.34
N ARG A 360 14.12 -2.99 8.97
CA ARG A 360 15.36 -2.54 8.30
C ARG A 360 16.19 -3.70 7.79
N LEU A 361 16.40 -4.72 8.63
CA LEU A 361 17.14 -5.93 8.25
C LEU A 361 16.47 -6.69 7.09
N GLU A 362 15.14 -6.77 7.08
CA GLU A 362 14.37 -7.38 5.98
C GLU A 362 14.59 -6.63 4.67
N LEU A 363 14.50 -5.30 4.69
CA LEU A 363 14.69 -4.46 3.51
C LEU A 363 16.15 -4.49 3.00
N GLU A 364 17.14 -4.55 3.91
CA GLU A 364 18.56 -4.65 3.57
C GLU A 364 18.92 -6.04 3.02
N ALA A 365 18.32 -7.10 3.54
CA ALA A 365 18.56 -8.48 3.07
C ALA A 365 18.02 -8.73 1.65
N GLU A 366 16.96 -8.04 1.25
CA GLU A 366 16.45 -8.07 -0.12
C GLU A 366 17.35 -7.31 -1.12
N ALA A 367 18.27 -6.46 -0.64
CA ALA A 367 19.19 -5.77 -1.52
C ALA A 367 20.09 -6.80 -2.22
N PRO A 368 20.27 -6.77 -3.57
CA PRO A 368 21.34 -7.50 -4.19
C PRO A 368 22.63 -7.10 -3.49
N ILE A 369 23.53 -8.06 -3.27
CA ILE A 369 24.91 -7.76 -2.86
C ILE A 369 25.57 -7.06 -4.06
N GLU A 370 25.12 -5.86 -4.36
CA GLU A 370 25.90 -4.95 -5.14
C GLU A 370 27.06 -4.55 -4.23
N SER A 371 28.23 -5.09 -4.60
CA SER A 371 29.49 -4.57 -4.13
C SER A 371 29.34 -3.08 -3.90
N LYS A 372 29.78 -2.59 -2.73
CA LYS A 372 30.01 -1.19 -2.44
C LYS A 372 30.85 -0.56 -3.58
N SER A 373 30.26 -0.40 -4.73
CA SER A 373 30.71 0.57 -5.69
C SER A 373 30.24 1.89 -5.12
N ALA A 374 31.22 2.59 -4.56
CA ALA A 374 31.14 3.98 -4.22
C ALA A 374 30.11 4.68 -5.09
N THR A 375 29.25 5.44 -4.44
CA THR A 375 28.56 6.57 -5.04
C THR A 375 29.46 7.16 -6.12
N THR A 376 29.34 6.71 -7.35
CA THR A 376 29.76 7.51 -8.49
C THR A 376 28.75 8.64 -8.51
N ALA A 377 28.96 9.63 -7.65
CA ALA A 377 28.58 10.98 -7.96
C ALA A 377 28.95 11.15 -9.42
N SER A 378 27.95 11.46 -10.24
CA SER A 378 28.16 11.77 -11.64
C SER A 378 29.46 12.54 -11.78
N LEU A 379 30.48 11.93 -12.39
CA LEU A 379 31.77 12.57 -12.66
C LEU A 379 31.66 13.63 -13.77
N LEU A 380 30.43 13.87 -14.23
CA LEU A 380 30.14 15.06 -15.01
C LEU A 380 29.90 16.18 -13.98
N PRO A 381 30.73 17.22 -13.95
CA PRO A 381 30.44 18.40 -13.13
C PRO A 381 29.04 18.87 -13.53
N ASP A 382 28.19 19.07 -12.50
CA ASP A 382 26.89 19.73 -12.67
C ASP A 382 27.13 20.93 -13.59
N PRO A 383 26.44 21.04 -14.74
CA PRO A 383 26.74 22.13 -15.66
C PRO A 383 26.66 23.42 -14.87
N LEU A 384 27.77 24.16 -14.83
CA LEU A 384 27.86 25.44 -14.11
C LEU A 384 26.70 26.29 -14.62
N LEU A 385 25.74 26.56 -13.73
CA LEU A 385 24.60 27.41 -14.04
C LEU A 385 25.12 28.75 -14.56
N ARG A 386 24.55 29.25 -15.62
CA ARG A 386 24.88 30.58 -16.11
C ARG A 386 24.44 31.64 -15.10
N PRO A 387 25.06 32.79 -15.04
CA PRO A 387 24.66 33.85 -14.13
C PRO A 387 23.16 34.18 -14.18
N GLN A 388 22.55 34.17 -15.36
CA GLN A 388 21.12 34.42 -15.56
C GLN A 388 20.24 33.31 -14.92
N GLU A 389 20.67 32.04 -15.01
CA GLU A 389 19.98 30.91 -14.42
C GLU A 389 20.02 30.97 -12.89
N VAL A 390 21.15 31.39 -12.32
CA VAL A 390 21.29 31.59 -10.86
C VAL A 390 20.34 32.66 -10.37
N MET A 391 20.28 33.81 -11.07
CA MET A 391 19.38 34.91 -10.70
C MET A 391 17.91 34.50 -10.74
N VAL A 392 17.48 33.75 -11.77
CA VAL A 392 16.10 33.23 -11.85
C VAL A 392 15.82 32.22 -10.73
N LEU A 393 16.78 31.34 -10.37
CA LEU A 393 16.62 30.39 -9.29
C LEU A 393 16.55 31.05 -7.89
N GLU A 394 17.22 32.19 -7.68
CA GLU A 394 17.20 32.93 -6.42
C GLU A 394 15.84 33.57 -6.16
N VAL A 395 15.14 34.00 -7.21
CA VAL A 395 13.78 34.57 -7.16
C VAL A 395 12.73 33.48 -6.95
N LEU A 396 12.93 32.30 -7.56
CA LEU A 396 12.01 31.19 -7.47
C LEU A 396 12.14 30.40 -6.16
N ARG A 397 11.03 30.19 -5.50
CA ARG A 397 10.92 29.42 -4.26
C ARG A 397 10.34 28.03 -4.54
N CYS A 398 10.61 27.08 -3.66
CA CYS A 398 10.04 25.74 -3.76
C CYS A 398 8.60 25.66 -3.19
N ASP A 399 8.21 26.63 -2.35
CA ASP A 399 6.95 26.64 -1.62
C ASP A 399 5.87 27.55 -2.23
N VAL A 400 6.25 28.43 -3.16
CA VAL A 400 5.34 29.39 -3.82
C VAL A 400 5.62 29.42 -5.31
N SER A 401 4.59 29.31 -6.13
CA SER A 401 4.72 29.52 -7.56
C SER A 401 4.61 31.02 -7.88
N LEU A 402 5.51 31.52 -8.72
CA LEU A 402 5.49 32.89 -9.22
C LEU A 402 5.00 32.90 -10.68
N GLN A 403 4.18 33.88 -11.01
CA GLN A 403 3.74 34.10 -12.37
C GLN A 403 4.88 34.74 -13.18
N ILE A 404 4.93 34.47 -14.48
CA ILE A 404 6.01 34.94 -15.33
C ILE A 404 6.17 36.45 -15.33
N ASP A 405 5.06 37.20 -15.27
CA ASP A 405 5.10 38.65 -15.23
C ASP A 405 5.72 39.18 -13.92
N GLU A 406 5.48 38.52 -12.78
CA GLU A 406 6.12 38.81 -11.50
C GLU A 406 7.62 38.51 -11.52
N ILE A 407 8.05 37.43 -12.20
CA ILE A 407 9.48 37.10 -12.36
C ILE A 407 10.17 38.18 -13.22
N LEU A 408 9.52 38.62 -14.28
CA LEU A 408 10.04 39.66 -15.16
C LEU A 408 10.18 41.00 -14.40
N GLU A 409 9.19 41.38 -13.60
CA GLU A 409 9.22 42.60 -12.78
C GLU A 409 10.35 42.56 -11.73
N LEU A 410 10.52 41.39 -11.04
CA LEU A 410 11.58 41.23 -10.03
C LEU A 410 13.00 41.28 -10.63
N LEU A 411 13.16 40.91 -11.88
CA LEU A 411 14.47 40.84 -12.56
C LEU A 411 14.67 41.96 -13.60
N GLU A 412 13.74 42.91 -13.75
CA GLU A 412 13.73 43.96 -14.78
C GLU A 412 15.04 44.78 -14.81
N THR A 413 15.64 44.99 -13.64
CA THR A 413 16.90 45.79 -13.52
C THR A 413 18.16 44.98 -13.82
N GLN A 414 18.08 43.64 -13.93
CA GLN A 414 19.22 42.74 -13.99
C GLN A 414 19.28 41.94 -15.29
N LEU A 415 18.11 41.56 -15.82
CA LEU A 415 17.98 40.71 -17.01
C LEU A 415 16.95 41.29 -17.97
N THR A 416 17.17 41.07 -19.25
CA THR A 416 16.17 41.33 -20.29
C THR A 416 15.10 40.24 -20.29
N SER A 417 13.88 40.54 -20.74
CA SER A 417 12.83 39.54 -20.84
C SER A 417 13.25 38.30 -21.63
N SER A 418 14.06 38.47 -22.69
CA SER A 418 14.58 37.37 -23.50
C SER A 418 15.52 36.44 -22.70
N GLU A 419 16.37 37.00 -21.84
CA GLU A 419 17.29 36.24 -20.98
C GLU A 419 16.53 35.49 -19.91
N VAL A 420 15.49 36.08 -19.32
CA VAL A 420 14.61 35.42 -18.34
C VAL A 420 13.89 34.23 -18.98
N PHE A 421 13.31 34.39 -20.19
CA PHE A 421 12.67 33.28 -20.90
C PHE A 421 13.65 32.16 -21.25
N THR A 422 14.85 32.52 -21.68
CA THR A 422 15.88 31.51 -22.00
C THR A 422 16.31 30.76 -20.75
N ALA A 423 16.56 31.46 -19.64
CA ALA A 423 16.93 30.85 -18.37
C ALA A 423 15.82 29.94 -17.82
N LEU A 424 14.54 30.37 -17.87
CA LEU A 424 13.41 29.53 -17.47
C LEU A 424 13.31 28.27 -18.32
N PHE A 425 13.49 28.35 -19.63
CA PHE A 425 13.47 27.20 -20.51
C PHE A 425 14.61 26.21 -20.20
N GLU A 426 15.84 26.71 -20.05
CA GLU A 426 16.99 25.86 -19.76
C GLU A 426 16.91 25.23 -18.38
N LEU A 427 16.43 25.95 -17.37
CA LEU A 427 16.19 25.44 -16.01
C LEU A 427 15.07 24.40 -15.98
N GLU A 428 14.02 24.55 -16.80
CA GLU A 428 12.95 23.56 -16.92
C GLU A 428 13.47 22.29 -17.59
N MET A 429 14.26 22.41 -18.68
CA MET A 429 14.91 21.29 -19.35
C MET A 429 15.92 20.56 -18.44
N ALA A 430 16.61 21.30 -17.56
CA ALA A 430 17.50 20.75 -16.56
C ALA A 430 16.74 20.16 -15.34
N GLY A 431 15.39 20.26 -15.28
CA GLY A 431 14.58 19.77 -14.20
C GLY A 431 14.70 20.58 -12.88
N ARG A 432 15.32 21.77 -12.92
CA ARG A 432 15.53 22.64 -11.75
C ARG A 432 14.31 23.47 -11.39
N ILE A 433 13.42 23.69 -12.35
CA ILE A 433 12.13 24.35 -12.16
C ILE A 433 11.03 23.55 -12.86
N ARG A 434 9.79 23.84 -12.49
CA ARG A 434 8.60 23.23 -13.13
C ARG A 434 7.62 24.34 -13.51
N SER A 435 7.12 24.28 -14.75
CA SER A 435 6.02 25.14 -15.16
C SER A 435 4.68 24.59 -14.65
N MET A 436 3.80 25.51 -14.26
CA MET A 436 2.47 25.25 -13.73
C MET A 436 1.42 25.93 -14.62
N PRO A 437 0.14 25.48 -14.60
CA PRO A 437 -0.91 26.14 -15.36
C PRO A 437 -0.98 27.64 -15.05
N GLY A 438 -1.19 28.46 -16.09
CA GLY A 438 -1.24 29.93 -15.97
C GLY A 438 0.13 30.61 -16.07
N LYS A 439 1.13 29.95 -16.68
CA LYS A 439 2.51 30.46 -16.80
C LYS A 439 3.17 30.78 -15.45
N ASN A 440 2.87 29.96 -14.46
CA ASN A 440 3.51 30.03 -13.16
C ASN A 440 4.71 29.07 -13.15
N TYR A 441 5.78 29.45 -12.45
CA TYR A 441 6.99 28.66 -12.28
C TYR A 441 7.29 28.44 -10.81
N VAL A 442 7.81 27.28 -10.48
CA VAL A 442 8.23 26.90 -9.12
C VAL A 442 9.57 26.18 -9.20
N ARG A 443 10.44 26.46 -8.25
CA ARG A 443 11.73 25.74 -8.13
C ARG A 443 11.47 24.30 -7.68
N THR A 444 12.11 23.33 -8.35
CA THR A 444 12.13 21.93 -7.90
C THR A 444 13.12 21.77 -6.75
N MET A 445 12.84 20.82 -5.88
CA MET A 445 13.73 20.46 -4.77
C MET A 445 14.88 19.58 -5.23
#